data_792764f1dd599b6fb0e00629e38fa97b
#
_entry.id   792764f1dd599b6fb0e00629e38fa97b
#
_cell.length_a   1.000
_cell.length_b   1.000
_cell.length_c   1.000
_cell.angle_alpha   90.00
_cell.angle_beta   90.00
_cell.angle_gamma   90.00
#
_symmetry.space_group_name_H-M   'P 1'
#
loop_
_entity.id
_entity.type
_entity.pdbx_description
1 polymer ?
#
loop_
_entity_poly.entity_id
_entity_poly.type
_entity_poly.pdbx_seq_one_letter_code
_entity_poly.pdbx_strand_id
1 'polypeptide(L)' 'MDIHTAAKYMDLGYRARRRSWKPDVYICFWGASIIRGPEGSDAVLGIKSLLSDDWEILTEGIINNFPIEYGD' A
#
# COMPACT_ATOMS: atom_id res chain seq x y z
N MET A 1 -9.34 -7.94 0.94
CA MET A 1 -9.91 -6.94 1.87
C MET A 1 -10.31 -5.69 1.11
N ASP A 2 -11.14 -4.87 1.70
CA ASP A 2 -11.53 -3.62 1.06
C ASP A 2 -10.47 -2.54 1.26
N ILE A 3 -10.63 -1.40 0.59
CA ILE A 3 -9.65 -0.33 0.67
C ILE A 3 -9.60 0.29 2.07
N HIS A 4 -10.72 0.29 2.77
CA HIS A 4 -10.76 0.86 4.11
C HIS A 4 -9.86 0.07 5.06
N THR A 5 -9.95 -1.24 5.00
CA THR A 5 -9.09 -2.11 5.80
C THR A 5 -7.64 -2.00 5.34
N ALA A 6 -7.41 -1.96 4.03
CA ALA A 6 -6.05 -1.81 3.51
C ALA A 6 -5.44 -0.49 3.97
N ALA A 7 -6.23 0.56 4.02
CA ALA A 7 -5.73 1.87 4.46
C ALA A 7 -5.26 1.83 5.92
N LYS A 8 -5.91 1.06 6.76
CA LYS A 8 -5.47 0.93 8.15
C LYS A 8 -4.09 0.31 8.23
N TYR A 9 -3.82 -0.69 7.40
CA TYR A 9 -2.50 -1.30 7.35
C TYR A 9 -1.47 -0.34 6.77
N MET A 10 -1.85 0.41 5.74
CA MET A 10 -0.92 1.39 5.16
C MET A 10 -0.56 2.46 6.17
N ASP A 11 -1.49 2.82 7.05
CA ASP A 11 -1.22 3.78 8.10
C ASP A 11 -0.19 3.25 9.10
N LEU A 12 -0.03 1.96 9.16
CA LEU A 12 0.99 1.32 10.00
C LEU A 12 2.32 1.15 9.28
N GLY A 13 2.40 1.56 8.02
CA GLY A 13 3.63 1.48 7.25
C GLY A 13 3.66 0.37 6.22
N TYR A 14 2.60 -0.39 6.08
CA TYR A 14 2.58 -1.47 5.11
C TYR A 14 2.29 -0.95 3.71
N ARG A 15 2.66 -1.74 2.71
CA ARG A 15 2.32 -1.50 1.33
C ARG A 15 1.09 -2.31 0.98
N ALA A 16 0.29 -1.79 0.07
CA ALA A 16 -0.92 -2.49 -0.36
C ALA A 16 -0.99 -2.52 -1.87
N ARG A 17 -1.65 -3.51 -2.41
CA ARG A 17 -1.88 -3.61 -3.85
C ARG A 17 -3.19 -4.31 -4.08
N ARG A 18 -3.74 -4.13 -5.28
CA ARG A 18 -4.86 -4.96 -5.69
C ARG A 18 -4.31 -6.23 -6.33
N ARG A 19 -5.01 -7.32 -6.11
CA ARG A 19 -4.57 -8.60 -6.66
C ARG A 19 -4.46 -8.58 -8.18
N SER A 20 -5.27 -7.74 -8.83
CA SER A 20 -5.26 -7.63 -10.29
C SER A 20 -4.09 -6.81 -10.84
N TRP A 21 -3.35 -6.14 -10.00
CA TRP A 21 -2.22 -5.34 -10.44
C TRP A 21 -1.01 -6.22 -10.70
N LYS A 22 -0.03 -5.67 -11.42
CA LYS A 22 1.24 -6.35 -11.60
C LYS A 22 1.90 -6.56 -10.25
N PRO A 23 2.66 -7.63 -10.08
CA PRO A 23 3.20 -7.98 -8.76
C PRO A 23 4.07 -6.92 -8.12
N ASP A 24 4.74 -6.09 -8.90
CA ASP A 24 5.64 -5.07 -8.37
C ASP A 24 4.97 -3.71 -8.19
N VAL A 25 3.69 -3.59 -8.47
CA VAL A 25 2.97 -2.32 -8.33
C VAL A 25 2.24 -2.31 -7.00
N TYR A 26 2.43 -1.26 -6.23
CA TYR A 26 1.81 -1.13 -4.92
C TYR A 26 1.58 0.34 -4.60
N ILE A 27 0.84 0.61 -3.54
CA ILE A 27 0.70 1.95 -2.99
C ILE A 27 1.07 1.91 -1.52
N CYS A 28 1.49 3.04 -1.00
CA CYS A 28 1.76 3.18 0.42
C CYS A 28 1.59 4.65 0.80
N PHE A 29 1.54 4.91 2.09
CA PHE A 29 1.46 6.29 2.58
C PHE A 29 2.85 6.87 2.69
N TRP A 30 2.96 8.14 2.33
CA TRP A 30 4.19 8.88 2.49
C TRP A 30 3.79 10.23 3.06
N GLY A 31 3.90 10.39 4.37
CA GLY A 31 3.34 11.56 5.03
C GLY A 31 1.84 11.56 4.87
N ALA A 32 1.29 12.62 4.37
CA ALA A 32 -0.14 12.73 4.14
C ALA A 32 -0.56 12.32 2.74
N SER A 33 0.38 11.82 1.94
CA SER A 33 0.11 11.50 0.55
C SER A 33 0.15 10.00 0.32
N ILE A 34 -0.45 9.56 -0.76
CA ILE A 34 -0.37 8.18 -1.22
C ILE A 34 0.54 8.16 -2.43
N ILE A 35 1.56 7.33 -2.38
CA ILE A 35 2.47 7.19 -3.50
C ILE A 35 2.36 5.80 -4.08
N ARG A 36 2.78 5.69 -5.34
CA ARG A 36 2.75 4.44 -6.06
C ARG A 36 4.18 3.96 -6.28
N GLY A 37 4.44 2.72 -5.90
CA GLY A 37 5.73 2.12 -6.14
C GLY A 37 5.73 1.31 -7.42
N PRO A 38 6.93 0.98 -7.88
CA PRO A 38 8.19 1.21 -7.19
C PRO A 38 8.81 2.58 -7.41
N GLU A 39 8.29 3.39 -8.31
CA GLU A 39 8.98 4.62 -8.67
C GLU A 39 8.69 5.79 -7.73
N GLY A 40 7.68 5.69 -6.89
CA GLY A 40 7.40 6.76 -5.92
C GLY A 40 6.60 7.93 -6.45
N SER A 41 5.88 7.75 -7.55
CA SER A 41 5.04 8.83 -8.09
C SER A 41 3.73 8.91 -7.31
N ASP A 42 3.04 10.04 -7.44
CA ASP A 42 1.74 10.20 -6.80
C ASP A 42 0.77 9.15 -7.31
N ALA A 43 0.01 8.58 -6.41
CA ALA A 43 -0.98 7.57 -6.78
C ALA A 43 -2.32 8.21 -7.04
N VAL A 44 -2.96 7.75 -8.12
CA VAL A 44 -4.33 8.15 -8.43
C VAL A 44 -5.14 6.86 -8.48
N LEU A 45 -6.12 6.76 -7.62
CA LEU A 45 -6.95 5.57 -7.53
C LEU A 45 -8.26 5.80 -8.21
N GLY A 46 -8.59 4.95 -9.18
CA GLY A 46 -9.88 5.01 -9.85
C GLY A 46 -10.99 4.53 -8.92
N ILE A 47 -12.22 4.86 -9.30
CA ILE A 47 -13.36 4.50 -8.48
C ILE A 47 -13.50 2.99 -8.35
N LYS A 48 -13.15 2.24 -9.36
CA LYS A 48 -13.23 0.79 -9.29
C LYS A 48 -12.27 0.22 -8.26
N SER A 49 -11.08 0.81 -8.15
CA SER A 49 -10.12 0.39 -7.14
C SER A 49 -10.64 0.68 -5.75
N LEU A 50 -11.29 1.83 -5.57
CA LEU A 50 -11.81 2.20 -4.26
C LEU A 50 -12.96 1.29 -3.83
N LEU A 51 -13.70 0.74 -4.79
CA LEU A 51 -14.84 -0.11 -4.47
C LEU A 51 -14.49 -1.58 -4.44
N SER A 52 -13.25 -1.93 -4.77
CA SER A 52 -12.86 -3.32 -4.88
C SER A 52 -12.56 -3.94 -3.53
N ASP A 53 -12.60 -5.26 -3.50
CA ASP A 53 -12.47 -6.05 -2.30
C ASP A 53 -11.26 -6.97 -2.39
N ASP A 54 -10.43 -6.78 -3.41
CA ASP A 54 -9.28 -7.64 -3.67
C ASP A 54 -7.95 -7.01 -3.26
N TRP A 55 -7.98 -6.09 -2.33
CA TRP A 55 -6.75 -5.50 -1.81
C TRP A 55 -6.00 -6.51 -0.97
N GLU A 56 -4.70 -6.46 -1.04
CA GLU A 56 -3.86 -7.31 -0.22
C GLU A 56 -2.68 -6.52 0.29
N ILE A 57 -2.12 -6.97 1.40
CA ILE A 57 -1.04 -6.26 2.07
C ILE A 57 0.26 -6.99 1.79
N LEU A 58 1.28 -6.23 1.45
CA LEU A 58 2.60 -6.76 1.19
C LEU A 58 3.41 -6.64 2.46
N THR A 59 3.68 -7.77 3.07
CA THR A 59 4.36 -7.77 4.36
C THR A 59 5.87 -7.90 4.24
N GLU A 60 6.34 -8.49 3.16
CA GLU A 60 7.77 -8.72 3.03
C GLU A 60 8.57 -7.44 2.94
N GLY A 61 8.10 -6.50 2.16
CA GLY A 61 8.80 -5.25 1.99
C GLY A 61 8.87 -4.44 3.26
N ILE A 62 7.91 -4.62 4.13
CA ILE A 62 7.84 -3.86 5.35
C ILE A 62 8.99 -4.19 6.27
N ILE A 63 9.28 -5.44 6.40
CA ILE A 63 10.33 -5.87 7.30
C ILE A 63 11.64 -5.20 6.96
N ASN A 64 11.87 -4.97 5.69
CA ASN A 64 13.13 -4.39 5.26
C ASN A 64 13.15 -2.89 5.27
N ASN A 65 12.01 -2.27 5.21
CA ASN A 65 11.96 -0.83 4.99
C ASN A 65 11.57 -0.05 6.19
N PHE A 66 11.00 -0.68 7.12
CA PHE A 66 10.61 0.05 8.25
C PHE A 66 11.15 -0.54 9.43
N PRO A 67 11.15 -0.89 9.54
CA PRO A 67 11.34 -1.20 10.57
C PRO A 67 11.68 -1.06 11.48
N ILE A 68 11.40 -1.27 10.98
CA ILE A 68 11.73 -1.48 11.56
C ILE A 68 12.27 -0.78 12.40
N GLU A 69 12.64 -0.12 11.88
CA GLU A 69 13.22 0.75 12.49
C GLU A 69 12.51 1.26 13.46
N TYR A 70 11.45 1.30 13.38
CA TYR A 70 10.83 1.79 14.37
C TYR A 70 10.62 0.83 15.32
N GLY A 71 10.64 0.23 15.22
CA GLY A 71 10.45 -0.41 16.05
C GLY A 71 10.95 -0.83 16.85
N ASP A 72 11.16 -0.51 16.51
CA ASP A 72 11.62 -0.74 16.98
C ASP A 72 11.74 -0.60 17.57
#